data_e82c7249354bb16f5ed7e2bf451258fb
#
_entry.id   e82c7249354bb16f5ed7e2bf451258fb
#
_cell.length_a   1.000
_cell.length_b   1.000
_cell.length_c   1.000
_cell.angle_alpha   90.00
_cell.angle_beta   90.00
_cell.angle_gamma   90.00
#
_symmetry.space_group_name_H-M   'P 1'
#
loop_
_entity.id
_entity.type
_entity.pdbx_description
1 polymer ?
#
loop_
_entity_poly.entity_id
_entity_poly.type
_entity_poly.pdbx_seq_one_letter_code
_entity_poly.pdbx_strand_id
1 'polypeptide(L)'
;MFQITFKILNWIRPYKARMILGFSMSFLNAIFIALPIFLAAKIFNNVLSHKPIYMKDILNVVIIMVLLVIGRFITAYFKSKSHESIAYEMSAKERLDIGDKLKNVRLGYFNSHHSNELTTIVTTDLTFLENFAMKMVDVVVNGYILITVLILSLLVVSWQVSLLACIGVLLSFFAIQLLERKSRQNAPAYHNVQNQLVEKV
;
A
#
# COMPACT_ATOMS: atom_id res chain seq x y z
N MET A 1 12.88 -3.29 4.15
CA MET A 1 11.58 -2.61 3.91
C MET A 1 11.16 -1.69 5.06
N PHE A 2 11.06 -2.16 6.29
CA PHE A 2 10.58 -1.37 7.44
C PHE A 2 11.31 -0.03 7.65
N GLN A 3 12.63 0.00 7.53
CA GLN A 3 13.42 1.23 7.69
C GLN A 3 13.14 2.27 6.61
N ILE A 4 12.86 1.85 5.38
CA ILE A 4 12.54 2.73 4.26
C ILE A 4 11.14 3.32 4.47
N THR A 5 10.17 2.49 4.86
CA THR A 5 8.81 2.94 5.16
C THR A 5 8.80 3.96 6.30
N PHE A 6 9.61 3.75 7.34
CA PHE A 6 9.71 4.69 8.46
C PHE A 6 10.37 6.02 8.09
N LYS A 7 11.39 6.01 7.21
CA LYS A 7 11.99 7.23 6.65
C LYS A 7 10.98 8.01 5.81
N ILE A 8 10.21 7.33 4.96
CA ILE A 8 9.17 7.95 4.15
C ILE A 8 8.07 8.54 5.05
N LEU A 9 7.61 7.82 6.07
CA LEU A 9 6.63 8.31 7.03
C LEU A 9 7.11 9.59 7.77
N ASN A 10 8.37 9.65 8.10
CA ASN A 10 8.98 10.82 8.77
C ASN A 10 9.06 12.02 7.81
N TRP A 11 9.31 11.77 6.53
CA TRP A 11 9.34 12.78 5.48
C TRP A 11 7.95 13.40 5.22
N ILE A 12 6.89 12.56 5.32
CA ILE A 12 5.47 12.97 5.15
C ILE A 12 4.92 13.70 6.39
N ARG A 13 5.71 13.88 7.44
CA ARG A 13 5.28 14.48 8.71
C ARG A 13 4.50 15.81 8.59
N PRO A 14 4.77 16.71 7.62
CA PRO A 14 3.99 17.95 7.44
C PRO A 14 2.51 17.70 7.11
N TYR A 15 2.19 16.54 6.50
CA TYR A 15 0.84 16.19 6.01
C TYR A 15 0.07 15.23 6.93
N LYS A 16 0.40 15.23 8.24
CA LYS A 16 -0.16 14.28 9.24
C LYS A 16 -1.68 14.18 9.22
N ALA A 17 -2.40 15.28 9.09
CA ALA A 17 -3.86 15.28 9.12
C ALA A 17 -4.44 14.49 7.94
N ARG A 18 -3.94 14.70 6.73
CA ARG A 18 -4.37 13.96 5.53
C ARG A 18 -3.96 12.48 5.59
N MET A 19 -2.78 12.21 6.16
CA MET A 19 -2.29 10.84 6.35
C MET A 19 -3.17 10.07 7.34
N ILE A 20 -3.55 10.68 8.46
CA ILE A 20 -4.47 10.09 9.46
C ILE A 20 -5.83 9.83 8.81
N LEU A 21 -6.37 10.78 8.03
CA LEU A 21 -7.58 10.59 7.25
C LEU A 21 -7.46 9.40 6.28
N GLY A 22 -6.37 9.31 5.54
CA GLY A 22 -6.11 8.19 4.63
C GLY A 22 -6.08 6.84 5.36
N PHE A 23 -5.40 6.75 6.51
CA PHE A 23 -5.36 5.53 7.32
C PHE A 23 -6.71 5.18 7.96
N SER A 24 -7.47 6.17 8.41
CA SER A 24 -8.83 5.95 8.92
C SER A 24 -9.75 5.40 7.82
N MET A 25 -9.64 5.94 6.60
CA MET A 25 -10.37 5.41 5.44
C MET A 25 -9.89 4.02 5.03
N SER A 26 -8.60 3.72 5.18
CA SER A 26 -8.04 2.38 4.97
C SER A 26 -8.60 1.37 5.96
N PHE A 27 -8.73 1.75 7.22
CA PHE A 27 -9.32 0.91 8.25
C PHE A 27 -10.80 0.63 7.97
N LEU A 28 -11.59 1.67 7.64
CA LEU A 28 -12.98 1.51 7.22
C LEU A 28 -13.11 0.62 5.98
N ASN A 29 -12.24 0.82 4.98
CA ASN A 29 -12.21 0.00 3.78
C ASN A 29 -11.94 -1.47 4.10
N ALA A 30 -11.02 -1.77 5.04
CA ALA A 30 -10.73 -3.13 5.48
C ALA A 30 -11.95 -3.77 6.17
N ILE A 31 -12.71 -3.01 6.96
CA ILE A 31 -13.98 -3.48 7.55
C ILE A 31 -14.99 -3.83 6.46
N PHE A 32 -15.17 -2.97 5.45
CA PHE A 32 -16.06 -3.26 4.33
C PHE A 32 -15.65 -4.47 3.49
N ILE A 33 -14.35 -4.82 3.48
CA ILE A 33 -13.84 -6.05 2.86
C ILE A 33 -14.15 -7.27 3.73
N ALA A 34 -14.08 -7.15 5.07
CA ALA A 34 -14.31 -8.25 5.99
C ALA A 34 -15.79 -8.58 6.17
N LEU A 35 -16.68 -7.59 6.18
CA LEU A 35 -18.13 -7.77 6.45
C LEU A 35 -18.83 -8.77 5.52
N PRO A 36 -18.58 -8.82 4.19
CA PRO A 36 -19.16 -9.85 3.31
C PRO A 36 -18.82 -11.28 3.73
N ILE A 37 -17.63 -11.50 4.31
CA ILE A 37 -17.20 -12.82 4.80
C ILE A 37 -18.07 -13.26 5.96
N PHE A 38 -18.42 -12.35 6.87
CA PHE A 38 -19.35 -12.64 7.98
C PHE A 38 -20.74 -12.97 7.48
N LEU A 39 -21.24 -12.22 6.52
CA LEU A 39 -22.56 -12.49 5.93
C LEU A 39 -22.59 -13.86 5.26
N ALA A 40 -21.56 -14.19 4.50
CA ALA A 40 -21.44 -15.51 3.87
C ALA A 40 -21.36 -16.62 4.92
N ALA A 41 -20.55 -16.46 5.97
CA ALA A 41 -20.43 -17.43 7.06
C ALA A 41 -21.77 -17.64 7.79
N LYS A 42 -22.53 -16.57 8.05
CA LYS A 42 -23.85 -16.64 8.68
C LYS A 42 -24.86 -17.41 7.83
N ILE A 43 -24.90 -17.15 6.52
CA ILE A 43 -25.78 -17.87 5.58
C ILE A 43 -25.39 -19.34 5.56
N PHE A 44 -24.11 -19.63 5.42
CA PHE A 44 -23.59 -21.00 5.37
C PHE A 44 -23.95 -21.78 6.64
N ASN A 45 -23.84 -21.16 7.81
CA ASN A 45 -24.24 -21.77 9.08
C ASN A 45 -25.74 -22.03 9.16
N ASN A 46 -26.58 -21.15 8.60
CA ASN A 46 -28.02 -21.36 8.53
C ASN A 46 -28.36 -22.55 7.61
N VAL A 47 -27.68 -22.69 6.47
CA VAL A 47 -27.83 -23.84 5.56
C VAL A 47 -27.45 -25.15 6.24
N LEU A 48 -26.30 -25.18 6.91
CA LEU A 48 -25.84 -26.37 7.65
C LEU A 48 -26.79 -26.76 8.79
N SER A 49 -27.44 -25.79 9.43
CA SER A 49 -28.40 -26.01 10.52
C SER A 49 -29.79 -26.35 10.02
N HIS A 50 -29.96 -26.63 8.72
CA HIS A 50 -31.24 -26.95 8.07
C HIS A 50 -32.38 -25.94 8.38
N LYS A 51 -32.01 -24.67 8.65
CA LYS A 51 -33.02 -23.62 8.87
C LYS A 51 -33.67 -23.24 7.54
N PRO A 52 -34.98 -23.04 7.48
CA PRO A 52 -35.65 -22.60 6.26
C PRO A 52 -35.10 -21.23 5.84
N ILE A 53 -34.69 -21.11 4.59
CA ILE A 53 -34.24 -19.85 4.02
C ILE A 53 -35.40 -19.28 3.22
N TYR A 54 -35.90 -18.13 3.66
CA TYR A 54 -36.98 -17.42 2.98
C TYR A 54 -36.42 -16.49 1.92
N MET A 55 -37.17 -16.25 0.85
CA MET A 55 -36.79 -15.31 -0.21
C MET A 55 -36.47 -13.91 0.34
N LYS A 56 -37.17 -13.50 1.41
CA LYS A 56 -36.92 -12.24 2.10
C LYS A 56 -35.51 -12.14 2.72
N ASP A 57 -35.01 -13.25 3.25
CA ASP A 57 -33.67 -13.30 3.83
C ASP A 57 -32.61 -13.16 2.77
N ILE A 58 -32.81 -13.80 1.61
CA ILE A 58 -31.88 -13.67 0.44
C ILE A 58 -31.88 -12.21 -0.04
N LEU A 59 -33.05 -11.61 -0.20
CA LEU A 59 -33.17 -10.24 -0.69
C LEU A 59 -32.50 -9.23 0.26
N ASN A 60 -32.70 -9.39 1.58
CA ASN A 60 -32.02 -8.59 2.59
C ASN A 60 -30.49 -8.71 2.49
N VAL A 61 -29.97 -9.92 2.31
CA VAL A 61 -28.52 -10.15 2.16
C VAL A 61 -27.98 -9.48 0.91
N VAL A 62 -28.68 -9.58 -0.22
CA VAL A 62 -28.30 -8.92 -1.47
C VAL A 62 -28.26 -7.40 -1.28
N ILE A 63 -29.26 -6.81 -0.66
CA ILE A 63 -29.29 -5.36 -0.37
C ILE A 63 -28.09 -4.96 0.49
N ILE A 64 -27.82 -5.70 1.57
CA ILE A 64 -26.68 -5.42 2.45
C ILE A 64 -25.35 -5.54 1.67
N MET A 65 -25.19 -6.57 0.83
CA MET A 65 -24.01 -6.73 -0.01
C MET A 65 -23.79 -5.55 -0.94
N VAL A 66 -24.84 -5.07 -1.59
CA VAL A 66 -24.76 -3.88 -2.47
C VAL A 66 -24.35 -2.65 -1.68
N LEU A 67 -24.93 -2.42 -0.50
CA LEU A 67 -24.56 -1.30 0.37
C LEU A 67 -23.09 -1.39 0.82
N LEU A 68 -22.60 -2.58 1.15
CA LEU A 68 -21.20 -2.81 1.52
C LEU A 68 -20.24 -2.52 0.34
N VAL A 69 -20.60 -2.91 -0.87
CA VAL A 69 -19.82 -2.61 -2.08
C VAL A 69 -19.75 -1.11 -2.33
N ILE A 70 -20.89 -0.40 -2.19
CA ILE A 70 -20.92 1.07 -2.32
C ILE A 70 -20.05 1.72 -1.24
N GLY A 71 -20.17 1.30 0.02
CA GLY A 71 -19.36 1.81 1.12
C GLY A 71 -17.87 1.57 0.92
N ARG A 72 -17.50 0.39 0.41
CA ARG A 72 -16.13 0.06 0.02
C ARG A 72 -15.59 0.99 -1.08
N PHE A 73 -16.40 1.25 -2.10
CA PHE A 73 -16.00 2.15 -3.20
C PHE A 73 -15.75 3.57 -2.70
N ILE A 74 -16.65 4.09 -1.87
CA ILE A 74 -16.54 5.44 -1.29
C ILE A 74 -15.27 5.54 -0.42
N THR A 75 -15.05 4.58 0.48
CA THR A 75 -13.87 4.58 1.36
C THR A 75 -12.57 4.42 0.59
N ALA A 76 -12.55 3.57 -0.46
CA ALA A 76 -11.40 3.40 -1.34
C ALA A 76 -11.08 4.70 -2.09
N TYR A 77 -12.08 5.41 -2.60
CA TYR A 77 -11.90 6.69 -3.27
C TYR A 77 -11.26 7.75 -2.35
N PHE A 78 -11.82 7.95 -1.15
CA PHE A 78 -11.26 8.92 -0.19
C PHE A 78 -9.86 8.54 0.29
N LYS A 79 -9.60 7.26 0.48
CA LYS A 79 -8.28 6.73 0.80
C LYS A 79 -7.25 7.09 -0.29
N SER A 80 -7.51 6.70 -1.54
CA SER A 80 -6.61 6.99 -2.68
C SER A 80 -6.40 8.48 -2.85
N LYS A 81 -7.47 9.27 -2.83
CA LYS A 81 -7.39 10.72 -2.93
C LYS A 81 -6.51 11.33 -1.85
N SER A 82 -6.61 10.86 -0.61
CA SER A 82 -5.79 11.36 0.51
C SER A 82 -4.31 11.02 0.34
N HIS A 83 -3.99 9.78 -0.04
CA HIS A 83 -2.61 9.33 -0.20
C HIS A 83 -1.94 9.92 -1.45
N GLU A 84 -2.61 9.88 -2.58
CA GLU A 84 -2.06 10.38 -3.85
C GLU A 84 -1.84 11.91 -3.81
N SER A 85 -2.77 12.67 -3.18
CA SER A 85 -2.60 14.12 -3.06
C SER A 85 -1.33 14.50 -2.29
N ILE A 86 -0.94 13.72 -1.27
CA ILE A 86 0.30 13.94 -0.52
C ILE A 86 1.51 13.71 -1.41
N ALA A 87 1.52 12.64 -2.23
CA ALA A 87 2.62 12.32 -3.13
C ALA A 87 2.87 13.44 -4.14
N TYR A 88 1.81 13.91 -4.79
CA TYR A 88 1.90 14.98 -5.78
C TYR A 88 2.36 16.32 -5.17
N GLU A 89 1.83 16.69 -4.01
CA GLU A 89 2.22 17.93 -3.33
C GLU A 89 3.69 17.91 -2.89
N MET A 90 4.15 16.76 -2.38
CA MET A 90 5.55 16.58 -1.99
C MET A 90 6.47 16.65 -3.19
N SER A 91 6.16 15.95 -4.26
CA SER A 91 6.97 15.95 -5.48
C SER A 91 7.02 17.36 -6.10
N ALA A 92 5.91 18.07 -6.15
CA ALA A 92 5.87 19.44 -6.63
C ALA A 92 6.75 20.38 -5.77
N LYS A 93 6.71 20.24 -4.44
CA LYS A 93 7.54 21.02 -3.53
C LYS A 93 9.03 20.72 -3.72
N GLU A 94 9.42 19.46 -3.81
CA GLU A 94 10.81 19.07 -4.05
C GLU A 94 11.34 19.61 -5.40
N ARG A 95 10.53 19.58 -6.45
CA ARG A 95 10.88 20.16 -7.75
C ARG A 95 11.13 21.66 -7.64
N LEU A 96 10.28 22.38 -6.90
CA LEU A 96 10.45 23.82 -6.66
C LEU A 96 11.71 24.10 -5.83
N ASP A 97 11.96 23.35 -4.76
CA ASP A 97 13.12 23.48 -3.89
C ASP A 97 14.42 23.22 -4.66
N ILE A 98 14.43 22.23 -5.55
CA ILE A 98 15.59 21.97 -6.45
C ILE A 98 15.77 23.13 -7.43
N GLY A 99 14.68 23.61 -8.05
CA GLY A 99 14.75 24.75 -8.96
C GLY A 99 15.29 26.01 -8.30
N ASP A 100 14.89 26.30 -7.07
CA ASP A 100 15.37 27.46 -6.30
C ASP A 100 16.84 27.30 -5.88
N LYS A 101 17.29 26.09 -5.54
CA LYS A 101 18.69 25.81 -5.28
C LYS A 101 19.54 25.98 -6.54
N LEU A 102 19.08 25.49 -7.68
CA LEU A 102 19.78 25.60 -8.96
C LEU A 102 19.96 27.07 -9.41
N LYS A 103 19.01 27.95 -9.13
CA LYS A 103 19.14 29.40 -9.41
C LYS A 103 20.33 30.05 -8.65
N ASN A 104 20.67 29.52 -7.49
CA ASN A 104 21.72 30.07 -6.62
C ASN A 104 23.09 29.40 -6.81
N VAL A 105 23.20 28.45 -7.76
CA VAL A 105 24.45 27.74 -8.04
C VAL A 105 25.28 28.53 -9.06
N ARG A 106 26.63 28.53 -8.89
CA ARG A 106 27.58 29.21 -9.81
C ARG A 106 27.55 28.55 -11.18
N LEU A 107 27.64 29.35 -12.25
CA LEU A 107 27.66 28.86 -13.64
C LEU A 107 28.68 27.71 -13.89
N GLY A 108 29.81 27.72 -13.19
CA GLY A 108 30.83 26.67 -13.29
C GLY A 108 30.33 25.27 -12.89
N TYR A 109 29.30 25.18 -12.07
CA TYR A 109 28.68 23.92 -11.70
C TYR A 109 28.04 23.22 -12.92
N PHE A 110 27.40 23.98 -13.80
CA PHE A 110 26.76 23.45 -15.00
C PHE A 110 27.75 22.99 -16.06
N ASN A 111 28.99 23.50 -16.01
CA ASN A 111 30.05 23.04 -16.88
C ASN A 111 30.66 21.71 -16.41
N SER A 112 30.66 21.46 -15.11
CA SER A 112 31.23 20.22 -14.52
C SER A 112 30.23 19.09 -14.40
N HIS A 113 28.92 19.42 -14.35
CA HIS A 113 27.84 18.43 -14.27
C HIS A 113 26.99 18.53 -15.55
N HIS A 114 26.82 17.41 -16.22
CA HIS A 114 26.06 17.37 -17.47
C HIS A 114 24.62 17.77 -17.21
N SER A 115 24.12 18.76 -17.97
CA SER A 115 22.73 19.23 -17.90
C SER A 115 21.70 18.08 -17.97
N ASN A 116 22.04 17.01 -18.69
CA ASN A 116 21.21 15.81 -18.80
C ASN A 116 21.04 15.06 -17.48
N GLU A 117 22.08 15.03 -16.61
CA GLU A 117 22.01 14.38 -15.30
C GLU A 117 21.03 15.11 -14.38
N LEU A 118 21.09 16.43 -14.32
CA LEU A 118 20.15 17.25 -13.55
C LEU A 118 18.71 17.11 -14.06
N THR A 119 18.55 17.09 -15.38
CA THR A 119 17.24 16.87 -16.00
C THR A 119 16.69 15.51 -15.63
N THR A 120 17.50 14.46 -15.65
CA THR A 120 17.09 13.11 -15.26
C THR A 120 16.64 13.05 -13.80
N ILE A 121 17.38 13.68 -12.89
CA ILE A 121 17.00 13.74 -11.46
C ILE A 121 15.63 14.41 -11.30
N VAL A 122 15.42 15.56 -11.91
CA VAL A 122 14.17 16.34 -11.73
C VAL A 122 12.97 15.69 -12.41
N THR A 123 13.16 15.07 -13.57
CA THR A 123 12.06 14.50 -14.35
C THR A 123 11.81 13.03 -14.03
N THR A 124 12.85 12.20 -14.00
CA THR A 124 12.71 10.74 -13.89
C THR A 124 12.76 10.27 -12.44
N ASP A 125 13.78 10.68 -11.68
CA ASP A 125 14.00 10.17 -10.34
C ASP A 125 12.94 10.69 -9.36
N LEU A 126 12.56 11.97 -9.45
CA LEU A 126 11.48 12.52 -8.64
C LEU A 126 10.12 11.92 -9.00
N THR A 127 9.85 11.65 -10.27
CA THR A 127 8.61 10.97 -10.67
C THR A 127 8.58 9.52 -10.20
N PHE A 128 9.73 8.84 -10.21
CA PHE A 128 9.85 7.52 -9.63
C PHE A 128 9.60 7.54 -8.11
N LEU A 129 10.21 8.48 -7.39
CA LEU A 129 9.98 8.66 -5.94
C LEU A 129 8.51 8.95 -5.63
N GLU A 130 7.86 9.81 -6.41
CA GLU A 130 6.44 10.16 -6.30
C GLU A 130 5.56 8.91 -6.37
N ASN A 131 5.73 8.13 -7.44
CA ASN A 131 4.91 6.95 -7.68
C ASN A 131 5.23 5.79 -6.73
N PHE A 132 6.53 5.59 -6.44
CA PHE A 132 6.99 4.44 -5.68
C PHE A 132 6.85 4.63 -4.17
N ALA A 133 7.23 5.79 -3.64
CA ALA A 133 7.24 6.02 -2.20
C ALA A 133 5.86 5.93 -1.58
N MET A 134 4.85 6.60 -2.17
CA MET A 134 3.49 6.55 -1.65
C MET A 134 2.81 5.22 -1.90
N LYS A 135 3.08 4.58 -3.04
CA LYS A 135 2.57 3.25 -3.32
C LYS A 135 3.10 2.21 -2.33
N MET A 136 4.37 2.33 -1.94
CA MET A 136 4.96 1.47 -0.90
C MET A 136 4.31 1.68 0.46
N VAL A 137 4.10 2.94 0.87
CA VAL A 137 3.41 3.24 2.13
C VAL A 137 1.98 2.69 2.10
N ASP A 138 1.25 2.93 1.00
CA ASP A 138 -0.13 2.45 0.84
C ASP A 138 -0.20 0.92 0.91
N VAL A 139 0.61 0.21 0.14
CA VAL A 139 0.61 -1.26 0.10
C VAL A 139 1.00 -1.86 1.45
N VAL A 140 2.06 -1.35 2.09
CA VAL A 140 2.56 -1.90 3.35
C VAL A 140 1.58 -1.62 4.49
N VAL A 141 1.16 -0.37 4.67
CA VAL A 141 0.28 0.02 5.78
C VAL A 141 -1.12 -0.58 5.61
N ASN A 142 -1.70 -0.51 4.41
CA ASN A 142 -2.99 -1.13 4.14
C ASN A 142 -2.94 -2.66 4.28
N GLY A 143 -1.85 -3.28 3.86
CA GLY A 143 -1.65 -4.72 4.05
C GLY A 143 -1.72 -5.11 5.52
N TYR A 144 -1.02 -4.40 6.39
CA TYR A 144 -1.07 -4.65 7.84
C TYR A 144 -2.46 -4.38 8.43
N ILE A 145 -3.11 -3.29 8.06
CA ILE A 145 -4.47 -2.96 8.50
C ILE A 145 -5.43 -4.07 8.07
N LEU A 146 -5.38 -4.48 6.81
CA LEU A 146 -6.26 -5.52 6.27
C LEU A 146 -6.06 -6.87 6.99
N ILE A 147 -4.82 -7.31 7.14
CA ILE A 147 -4.49 -8.57 7.84
C ILE A 147 -5.00 -8.51 9.28
N THR A 148 -4.79 -7.40 9.99
CA THR A 148 -5.24 -7.24 11.37
C THR A 148 -6.77 -7.31 11.46
N VAL A 149 -7.47 -6.59 10.60
CA VAL A 149 -8.94 -6.58 10.56
C VAL A 149 -9.49 -7.97 10.20
N LEU A 150 -8.88 -8.66 9.24
CA LEU A 150 -9.30 -10.02 8.86
C LEU A 150 -9.09 -11.02 10.02
N ILE A 151 -7.95 -11.00 10.70
CA ILE A 151 -7.69 -11.88 11.84
C ILE A 151 -8.70 -11.61 12.97
N LEU A 152 -8.94 -10.34 13.32
CA LEU A 152 -9.91 -9.96 14.32
C LEU A 152 -11.33 -10.40 13.92
N SER A 153 -11.66 -10.29 12.64
CA SER A 153 -12.94 -10.72 12.11
C SER A 153 -13.11 -12.25 12.21
N LEU A 154 -12.08 -13.01 11.87
CA LEU A 154 -12.10 -14.46 11.99
C LEU A 154 -12.21 -14.95 13.45
N LEU A 155 -11.63 -14.20 14.40
CA LEU A 155 -11.79 -14.50 15.83
C LEU A 155 -13.25 -14.51 16.27
N VAL A 156 -14.08 -13.61 15.74
CA VAL A 156 -15.51 -13.54 16.07
C VAL A 156 -16.28 -14.72 15.48
N VAL A 157 -15.84 -15.26 14.35
CA VAL A 157 -16.50 -16.41 13.69
C VAL A 157 -16.04 -17.73 14.33
N SER A 158 -14.74 -17.94 14.45
CA SER A 158 -14.15 -19.16 15.00
C SER A 158 -12.70 -18.91 15.39
N TRP A 159 -12.38 -19.12 16.68
CA TRP A 159 -11.02 -18.97 17.20
C TRP A 159 -10.02 -19.94 16.56
N GLN A 160 -10.47 -21.13 16.17
CA GLN A 160 -9.65 -22.17 15.54
C GLN A 160 -9.19 -21.74 14.14
N VAL A 161 -10.11 -21.18 13.35
CA VAL A 161 -9.81 -20.65 12.00
C VAL A 161 -8.88 -19.43 12.10
N SER A 162 -9.08 -18.56 13.07
CA SER A 162 -8.24 -17.40 13.31
C SER A 162 -6.80 -17.82 13.69
N LEU A 163 -6.65 -18.85 14.53
CA LEU A 163 -5.35 -19.38 14.91
C LEU A 163 -4.60 -19.95 13.70
N LEU A 164 -5.31 -20.67 12.84
CA LEU A 164 -4.74 -21.21 11.59
C LEU A 164 -4.32 -20.10 10.62
N ALA A 165 -5.12 -19.03 10.52
CA ALA A 165 -4.77 -17.84 9.75
C ALA A 165 -3.52 -17.13 10.31
N CYS A 166 -3.39 -16.99 11.63
CA CYS A 166 -2.19 -16.43 12.26
C CYS A 166 -0.93 -17.24 11.93
N ILE A 167 -1.02 -18.58 11.98
CA ILE A 167 0.10 -19.46 11.60
C ILE A 167 0.46 -19.22 10.12
N GLY A 168 -0.52 -19.13 9.22
CA GLY A 168 -0.30 -18.83 7.81
C GLY A 168 0.42 -17.50 7.59
N VAL A 169 0.05 -16.46 8.32
CA VAL A 169 0.71 -15.14 8.26
C VAL A 169 2.15 -15.23 8.75
N LEU A 170 2.42 -15.94 9.85
CA LEU A 170 3.77 -16.14 10.37
C LEU A 170 4.65 -16.92 9.38
N LEU A 171 4.13 -17.98 8.77
CA LEU A 171 4.84 -18.74 7.75
C LEU A 171 5.15 -17.88 6.51
N SER A 172 4.19 -17.08 6.06
CA SER A 172 4.38 -16.14 4.95
C SER A 172 5.46 -15.11 5.26
N PHE A 173 5.46 -14.56 6.47
CA PHE A 173 6.49 -13.62 6.92
C PHE A 173 7.90 -14.26 6.90
N PHE A 174 8.02 -15.49 7.38
CA PHE A 174 9.28 -16.23 7.36
C PHE A 174 9.75 -16.53 5.92
N ALA A 175 8.84 -16.95 5.06
CA ALA A 175 9.13 -17.20 3.64
C ALA A 175 9.63 -15.94 2.94
N ILE A 176 9.00 -14.78 3.18
CA ILE A 176 9.42 -13.49 2.63
C ILE A 176 10.84 -13.12 3.12
N GLN A 177 11.15 -13.32 4.40
CA GLN A 177 12.49 -13.06 4.92
C GLN A 177 13.56 -13.92 4.25
N LEU A 178 13.26 -15.20 4.02
CA LEU A 178 14.17 -16.11 3.31
C LEU A 178 14.40 -15.64 1.86
N LEU A 179 13.33 -15.27 1.17
CA LEU A 179 13.42 -14.75 -0.19
C LEU A 179 14.21 -13.43 -0.24
N GLU A 180 13.98 -12.52 0.70
CA GLU A 180 14.72 -11.25 0.77
C GLU A 180 16.22 -11.47 0.99
N ARG A 181 16.60 -12.38 1.87
CA ARG A 181 18.02 -12.76 2.08
C ARG A 181 18.65 -13.29 0.80
N LYS A 182 17.97 -14.20 0.11
CA LYS A 182 18.46 -14.79 -1.14
C LYS A 182 18.53 -13.77 -2.28
N SER A 183 17.55 -12.89 -2.38
CA SER A 183 17.54 -11.81 -3.37
C SER A 183 18.68 -10.81 -3.15
N ARG A 184 18.97 -10.43 -1.91
CA ARG A 184 20.11 -9.53 -1.57
C ARG A 184 21.46 -10.14 -1.92
N GLN A 185 21.61 -11.46 -1.78
CA GLN A 185 22.84 -12.14 -2.15
C GLN A 185 23.07 -12.14 -3.67
N ASN A 186 22.01 -12.19 -4.47
CA ASN A 186 22.07 -12.25 -5.93
C ASN A 186 22.04 -10.84 -6.59
N ALA A 187 21.71 -9.78 -5.84
CA ALA A 187 21.61 -8.42 -6.37
C ALA A 187 22.90 -7.92 -7.06
N PRO A 188 24.13 -8.15 -6.51
CA PRO A 188 25.36 -7.72 -7.18
C PRO A 188 25.58 -8.43 -8.52
N ALA A 189 25.22 -9.70 -8.63
CA ALA A 189 25.36 -10.45 -9.89
C ALA A 189 24.43 -9.88 -10.98
N TYR A 190 23.22 -9.51 -10.61
CA TYR A 190 22.27 -8.89 -11.53
C TYR A 190 22.74 -7.53 -12.05
N HIS A 191 23.26 -6.66 -11.16
CA HIS A 191 23.81 -5.38 -11.55
C HIS A 191 25.04 -5.50 -12.46
N ASN A 192 25.91 -6.46 -12.23
CA ASN A 192 27.06 -6.72 -13.08
C ASN A 192 26.65 -7.14 -14.50
N VAL A 193 25.66 -8.01 -14.63
CA VAL A 193 25.13 -8.43 -15.94
C VAL A 193 24.44 -7.26 -16.66
N GLN A 194 23.69 -6.44 -15.94
CA GLN A 194 23.03 -5.26 -16.50
C GLN A 194 24.07 -4.22 -17.01
N ASN A 195 25.12 -3.96 -16.24
CA ASN A 195 26.20 -3.07 -16.65
C ASN A 195 26.94 -3.59 -17.88
N GLN A 196 27.23 -4.89 -17.97
CA GLN A 196 27.84 -5.50 -19.16
C GLN A 196 26.94 -5.43 -20.40
N LEU A 197 25.61 -5.45 -20.25
CA LEU A 197 24.67 -5.26 -21.36
C LEU A 197 24.67 -3.81 -21.87
N VAL A 198 24.74 -2.85 -20.97
CA VAL A 198 24.80 -1.41 -21.32
C VAL A 198 26.14 -1.04 -21.97
N GLU A 199 27.23 -1.70 -21.59
CA GLU A 199 28.56 -1.45 -22.13
C GLU A 199 28.77 -2.04 -23.55
N LYS A 200 27.88 -2.97 -23.96
CA LYS A 200 27.90 -3.62 -25.28
C LYS A 200 26.99 -2.98 -26.33
N VAL A 201 26.18 -1.98 -25.94
CA VAL A 201 25.30 -1.20 -26.82
C VAL A 201 25.90 0.19 -27.05
#